data_09c50b55f2cf58731c5b119be0c07550
#
_entry.id   09c50b55f2cf58731c5b119be0c07550
#
_cell.length_a   1.000
_cell.length_b   1.000
_cell.length_c   1.000
_cell.angle_alpha   90.00
_cell.angle_beta   90.00
_cell.angle_gamma   90.00
#
_symmetry.space_group_name_H-M   'P 1'
#
loop_
_entity.id
_entity.type
_entity.pdbx_description
1 polymer ?
#
loop_
_entity_poly.entity_id
_entity_poly.type
_entity_poly.pdbx_seq_one_letter_code
_entity_poly.pdbx_strand_id
1 'polypeptide(L)'
;IVEPGERVEPPVKPYEKNIGKYVMMPGNAKKRHPIVEQRTRDLIAFAENCEFNRVEWGDTSIGIITSSTCYQYAKEVFGDNACILKLGMINPLPEKLILDFAAKVDKLVVIEELDPIIENHCKQLGLTVTGKDVLPIEDEFSQNLIAEKLGMSVPKGEKLDETMPARPPVMCAGCPHRGMFYTLSKNKCTVLGDIGCYT
;
A
#
# COMPACT_ATOMS: atom_id res chain seq x y z
N ILE A 1 -0.64 16.56 -2.14
CA ILE A 1 0.07 17.84 -2.09
C ILE A 1 0.42 18.07 -0.64
N VAL A 2 1.70 18.27 -0.34
CA VAL A 2 2.18 18.61 1.00
C VAL A 2 2.73 20.04 0.99
N GLU A 3 2.41 20.80 2.01
CA GLU A 3 3.02 22.11 2.22
C GLU A 3 4.34 21.93 2.96
N PRO A 4 5.43 22.54 2.49
CA PRO A 4 6.69 22.50 3.22
C PRO A 4 6.54 23.22 4.55
N GLY A 5 6.83 22.55 5.65
CA GLY A 5 6.94 23.17 6.97
C GLY A 5 8.26 23.93 7.14
N GLU A 6 8.45 24.53 8.30
CA GLU A 6 9.73 25.13 8.65
C GLU A 6 10.84 24.07 8.69
N ARG A 7 12.00 24.42 8.13
CA ARG A 7 13.16 23.54 8.16
C ARG A 7 13.68 23.40 9.59
N VAL A 8 13.60 22.19 10.11
CA VAL A 8 14.19 21.82 11.40
C VAL A 8 15.44 20.98 11.14
N GLU A 9 16.58 21.40 11.68
CA GLU A 9 17.77 20.58 11.65
C GLU A 9 17.72 19.56 12.80
N PRO A 10 17.65 18.24 12.49
CA PRO A 10 17.64 17.23 13.53
C PRO A 10 19.00 17.21 14.25
N PRO A 11 19.04 16.94 15.55
CA PRO A 11 20.29 16.84 16.29
C PRO A 11 21.15 15.69 15.70
N VAL A 12 22.44 15.99 15.50
CA VAL A 12 23.40 14.97 15.06
C VAL A 12 23.54 13.93 16.17
N LYS A 13 23.18 12.68 15.87
CA LYS A 13 23.36 11.55 16.78
C LYS A 13 24.71 10.90 16.49
N PRO A 14 25.59 10.75 17.47
CA PRO A 14 26.85 10.03 17.28
C PRO A 14 26.57 8.56 16.95
N TYR A 15 27.43 7.99 16.12
CA TYR A 15 27.35 6.56 15.84
C TYR A 15 27.88 5.76 17.02
N GLU A 16 27.01 4.90 17.58
CA GLU A 16 27.37 3.95 18.62
C GLU A 16 27.45 2.53 18.04
N LYS A 17 28.62 1.93 18.10
CA LYS A 17 28.85 0.56 17.62
C LYS A 17 28.14 -0.44 18.54
N ASN A 18 27.17 -1.19 18.00
CA ASN A 18 26.47 -2.22 18.74
C ASN A 18 26.39 -3.52 17.91
N ILE A 19 27.43 -4.34 18.05
CA ILE A 19 27.58 -5.60 17.30
C ILE A 19 26.44 -6.58 17.66
N GLY A 20 26.08 -6.68 18.93
CA GLY A 20 25.02 -7.58 19.39
C GLY A 20 23.64 -7.26 18.79
N LYS A 21 23.41 -5.98 18.43
CA LYS A 21 22.16 -5.53 17.81
C LYS A 21 22.16 -5.60 16.29
N TYR A 22 23.25 -5.23 15.64
CA TYR A 22 23.28 -5.02 14.20
C TYR A 22 23.95 -6.11 13.38
N VAL A 23 24.76 -6.98 14.03
CA VAL A 23 25.42 -8.08 13.33
C VAL A 23 24.70 -9.40 13.66
N MET A 24 23.93 -9.91 12.69
CA MET A 24 23.04 -11.08 12.88
C MET A 24 23.77 -12.42 12.66
N MET A 25 24.89 -12.61 13.37
CA MET A 25 25.46 -13.96 13.51
C MET A 25 24.48 -14.86 14.29
N PRO A 26 24.51 -16.20 14.08
CA PRO A 26 23.54 -17.13 14.69
C PRO A 26 23.34 -16.94 16.20
N GLY A 27 24.42 -16.72 16.95
CA GLY A 27 24.33 -16.47 18.40
C GLY A 27 23.64 -15.19 18.78
N ASN A 28 23.81 -14.12 17.98
CA ASN A 28 23.10 -12.84 18.17
C ASN A 28 21.64 -12.95 17.71
N ALA A 29 21.39 -13.58 16.57
CA ALA A 29 20.05 -13.80 16.04
C ALA A 29 19.18 -14.58 17.03
N LYS A 30 19.71 -15.65 17.62
CA LYS A 30 19.02 -16.45 18.64
C LYS A 30 18.58 -15.60 19.85
N LYS A 31 19.39 -14.64 20.28
CA LYS A 31 19.06 -13.74 21.39
C LYS A 31 18.06 -12.68 20.97
N ARG A 32 18.11 -12.22 19.71
CA ARG A 32 17.21 -11.20 19.17
C ARG A 32 15.80 -11.71 18.87
N HIS A 33 15.67 -12.96 18.42
CA HIS A 33 14.39 -13.53 18.02
C HIS A 33 13.29 -13.40 19.08
N PRO A 34 13.48 -13.77 20.36
CA PRO A 34 12.45 -13.57 21.39
C PRO A 34 12.02 -12.11 21.57
N ILE A 35 12.95 -11.17 21.38
CA ILE A 35 12.66 -9.73 21.48
C ILE A 35 11.78 -9.26 20.30
N VAL A 36 12.05 -9.79 19.10
CA VAL A 36 11.25 -9.48 17.91
C VAL A 36 9.84 -10.05 18.04
N GLU A 37 9.72 -11.29 18.50
CA GLU A 37 8.42 -11.94 18.74
C GLU A 37 7.61 -11.21 19.82
N GLN A 38 8.27 -10.78 20.90
CA GLN A 38 7.57 -9.98 21.93
C GLN A 38 7.05 -8.65 21.35
N ARG A 39 7.87 -7.95 20.58
CA ARG A 39 7.47 -6.72 19.90
C ARG A 39 6.27 -6.93 18.96
N THR A 40 6.24 -8.06 18.23
CA THR A 40 5.09 -8.40 17.38
C THR A 40 3.82 -8.58 18.21
N ARG A 41 3.89 -9.26 19.34
CA ARG A 41 2.76 -9.40 20.29
C ARG A 41 2.28 -8.04 20.83
N ASP A 42 3.23 -7.17 21.19
CA ASP A 42 2.91 -5.82 21.66
C ASP A 42 2.25 -4.97 20.56
N LEU A 43 2.70 -5.14 19.31
CA LEU A 43 2.12 -4.47 18.15
C LEU A 43 0.71 -4.95 17.81
N ILE A 44 0.35 -6.20 18.08
CA ILE A 44 -1.03 -6.69 17.93
C ILE A 44 -1.96 -5.86 18.83
N ALA A 45 -1.62 -5.72 20.11
CA ALA A 45 -2.42 -4.91 21.03
C ALA A 45 -2.46 -3.43 20.67
N PHE A 46 -1.38 -2.90 20.14
CA PHE A 46 -1.29 -1.52 19.63
C PHE A 46 -2.18 -1.32 18.41
N ALA A 47 -2.17 -2.24 17.44
CA ALA A 47 -2.91 -2.12 16.19
C ALA A 47 -4.43 -1.98 16.41
N GLU A 48 -4.97 -2.63 17.47
CA GLU A 48 -6.39 -2.57 17.81
C GLU A 48 -6.87 -1.15 18.18
N ASN A 49 -5.99 -0.32 18.73
CA ASN A 49 -6.31 1.01 19.25
C ASN A 49 -5.50 2.13 18.55
N CYS A 50 -4.81 1.81 17.45
CA CYS A 50 -3.96 2.73 16.74
C CYS A 50 -4.80 3.80 16.03
N GLU A 51 -4.47 5.07 16.20
CA GLU A 51 -5.15 6.20 15.54
C GLU A 51 -5.05 6.18 14.01
N PHE A 52 -4.09 5.42 13.45
CA PHE A 52 -3.93 5.25 12.01
C PHE A 52 -4.97 4.28 11.44
N ASN A 53 -5.55 3.40 12.27
CA ASN A 53 -6.65 2.51 11.93
C ASN A 53 -7.96 3.17 12.35
N ARG A 54 -8.74 3.66 11.40
CA ARG A 54 -9.97 4.40 11.71
C ARG A 54 -11.18 3.90 10.95
N VAL A 55 -12.33 3.99 11.58
CA VAL A 55 -13.62 3.71 10.96
C VAL A 55 -14.29 5.03 10.60
N GLU A 56 -14.73 5.15 9.36
CA GLU A 56 -15.63 6.20 8.91
C GLU A 56 -17.00 5.59 8.68
N TRP A 57 -17.98 6.02 9.46
CA TRP A 57 -19.34 5.51 9.37
C TRP A 57 -20.13 6.26 8.32
N GLY A 58 -20.82 5.53 7.46
CA GLY A 58 -21.78 5.96 6.45
C GLY A 58 -22.94 4.99 6.39
N ASP A 59 -23.40 4.64 5.19
CA ASP A 59 -24.42 3.60 5.00
C ASP A 59 -23.85 2.22 5.36
N THR A 60 -24.51 1.54 6.27
CA THR A 60 -24.11 0.22 6.78
C THR A 60 -24.41 -0.94 5.83
N SER A 61 -25.13 -0.69 4.74
CA SER A 61 -25.38 -1.72 3.72
C SER A 61 -24.08 -2.25 3.10
N ILE A 62 -23.01 -1.42 3.06
CA ILE A 62 -21.69 -1.78 2.56
C ILE A 62 -20.62 -1.32 3.54
N GLY A 63 -19.79 -2.26 3.96
CA GLY A 63 -18.54 -2.00 4.68
C GLY A 63 -17.33 -2.27 3.80
N ILE A 64 -16.41 -1.33 3.75
CA ILE A 64 -15.18 -1.42 2.95
C ILE A 64 -14.00 -1.48 3.90
N ILE A 65 -13.15 -2.51 3.76
CA ILE A 65 -11.84 -2.57 4.41
C ILE A 65 -10.77 -2.27 3.36
N THR A 66 -9.92 -1.29 3.64
CA THR A 66 -8.92 -0.83 2.67
C THR A 66 -7.73 -0.18 3.36
N SER A 67 -6.65 0.02 2.61
CA SER A 67 -5.42 0.67 3.07
C SER A 67 -4.80 1.53 1.98
N SER A 68 -3.78 2.31 2.33
CA SER A 68 -2.94 3.07 1.39
C SER A 68 -3.77 3.94 0.41
N THR A 69 -3.37 3.96 -0.86
CA THR A 69 -4.03 4.72 -1.95
C THR A 69 -5.43 4.22 -2.26
N CYS A 70 -5.69 2.92 -2.09
CA CYS A 70 -7.03 2.34 -2.29
C CYS A 70 -8.10 2.99 -1.43
N TYR A 71 -7.73 3.53 -0.25
CA TYR A 71 -8.64 4.31 0.58
C TYR A 71 -9.16 5.56 -0.14
N GLN A 72 -8.29 6.26 -0.88
CA GLN A 72 -8.70 7.47 -1.62
C GLN A 72 -9.69 7.11 -2.74
N TYR A 73 -9.42 6.03 -3.46
CA TYR A 73 -10.32 5.54 -4.50
C TYR A 73 -11.67 5.10 -3.93
N ALA A 74 -11.67 4.35 -2.82
CA ALA A 74 -12.89 3.94 -2.13
C ALA A 74 -13.71 5.15 -1.66
N LYS A 75 -13.04 6.16 -1.09
CA LYS A 75 -13.70 7.38 -0.60
C LYS A 75 -14.32 8.19 -1.74
N GLU A 76 -13.66 8.27 -2.90
CA GLU A 76 -14.20 8.96 -4.07
C GLU A 76 -15.40 8.23 -4.67
N VAL A 77 -15.36 6.89 -4.72
CA VAL A 77 -16.43 6.07 -5.30
C VAL A 77 -17.67 6.06 -4.41
N PHE A 78 -17.49 5.90 -3.11
CA PHE A 78 -18.61 5.64 -2.20
C PHE A 78 -19.02 6.86 -1.36
N GLY A 79 -18.10 7.78 -1.06
CA GLY A 79 -18.38 8.90 -0.18
C GLY A 79 -18.94 8.43 1.16
N ASP A 80 -20.15 8.89 1.47
CA ASP A 80 -20.89 8.51 2.69
C ASP A 80 -21.88 7.34 2.47
N ASN A 81 -21.93 6.78 1.24
CA ASN A 81 -22.79 5.65 0.88
C ASN A 81 -22.19 4.29 1.28
N ALA A 82 -21.12 4.28 2.05
CA ALA A 82 -20.54 3.08 2.65
C ALA A 82 -19.83 3.42 3.95
N CYS A 83 -19.68 2.43 4.82
CA CYS A 83 -18.76 2.50 5.95
C CYS A 83 -17.36 2.10 5.49
N ILE A 84 -16.32 2.80 5.94
CA ILE A 84 -14.94 2.52 5.55
C ILE A 84 -14.09 2.27 6.80
N LEU A 85 -13.50 1.08 6.89
CA LEU A 85 -12.39 0.81 7.80
C LEU A 85 -11.08 1.05 7.04
N LYS A 86 -10.47 2.20 7.31
CA LYS A 86 -9.14 2.53 6.77
C LYS A 86 -8.06 1.96 7.69
N LEU A 87 -7.26 1.04 7.17
CA LEU A 87 -6.10 0.48 7.86
C LEU A 87 -4.85 1.29 7.50
N GLY A 88 -4.29 1.98 8.46
CA GLY A 88 -2.99 2.65 8.35
C GLY A 88 -1.84 1.76 8.81
N MET A 89 -2.14 0.77 9.66
CA MET A 89 -1.22 -0.28 10.10
C MET A 89 -1.78 -1.64 9.68
N ILE A 90 -1.08 -2.30 8.77
CA ILE A 90 -1.51 -3.58 8.15
C ILE A 90 -0.69 -4.78 8.60
N ASN A 91 0.31 -4.59 9.44
CA ASN A 91 1.11 -5.69 9.97
C ASN A 91 1.58 -5.39 11.41
N PRO A 92 1.05 -6.10 12.40
CA PRO A 92 -0.06 -7.05 12.31
C PRO A 92 -1.41 -6.37 12.04
N LEU A 93 -2.35 -7.10 11.45
CA LEU A 93 -3.72 -6.64 11.24
C LEU A 93 -4.51 -6.63 12.56
N PRO A 94 -5.39 -5.64 12.80
CA PRO A 94 -6.22 -5.55 14.01
C PRO A 94 -7.46 -6.46 13.89
N GLU A 95 -7.35 -7.69 14.37
CA GLU A 95 -8.40 -8.73 14.23
C GLU A 95 -9.71 -8.33 14.87
N LYS A 96 -9.66 -7.84 16.11
CA LYS A 96 -10.87 -7.44 16.83
C LYS A 96 -11.55 -6.25 16.16
N LEU A 97 -10.80 -5.24 15.75
CA LEU A 97 -11.34 -4.07 15.04
C LEU A 97 -12.01 -4.49 13.73
N ILE A 98 -11.41 -5.41 12.97
CA ILE A 98 -11.98 -5.96 11.73
C ILE A 98 -13.29 -6.70 12.03
N LEU A 99 -13.32 -7.57 13.03
CA LEU A 99 -14.53 -8.31 13.42
C LEU A 99 -15.63 -7.38 13.92
N ASP A 100 -15.30 -6.42 14.79
CA ASP A 100 -16.24 -5.44 15.33
C ASP A 100 -16.82 -4.52 14.23
N PHE A 101 -16.04 -4.21 13.19
CA PHE A 101 -16.49 -3.49 12.01
C PHE A 101 -17.42 -4.35 11.16
N ALA A 102 -16.98 -5.57 10.82
CA ALA A 102 -17.73 -6.50 9.98
C ALA A 102 -19.11 -6.85 10.58
N ALA A 103 -19.23 -6.93 11.90
CA ALA A 103 -20.50 -7.21 12.59
C ALA A 103 -21.53 -6.07 12.46
N LYS A 104 -21.15 -4.90 11.95
CA LYS A 104 -22.03 -3.71 11.87
C LYS A 104 -22.42 -3.34 10.44
N VAL A 105 -22.04 -4.15 9.46
CA VAL A 105 -22.33 -3.91 8.05
C VAL A 105 -22.93 -5.15 7.41
N ASP A 106 -23.79 -4.95 6.42
CA ASP A 106 -24.51 -6.06 5.78
C ASP A 106 -23.63 -6.82 4.77
N LYS A 107 -22.82 -6.10 4.02
CA LYS A 107 -21.92 -6.64 3.00
C LYS A 107 -20.52 -6.12 3.21
N LEU A 108 -19.52 -7.01 3.19
CA LEU A 108 -18.12 -6.65 3.36
C LEU A 108 -17.35 -6.73 2.03
N VAL A 109 -16.65 -5.65 1.71
CA VAL A 109 -15.80 -5.54 0.51
C VAL A 109 -14.38 -5.20 0.94
N VAL A 110 -13.40 -5.91 0.41
CA VAL A 110 -11.97 -5.58 0.60
C VAL A 110 -11.45 -4.96 -0.69
N ILE A 111 -10.91 -3.74 -0.59
CA ILE A 111 -10.30 -3.03 -1.72
C ILE A 111 -8.80 -2.87 -1.43
N GLU A 112 -8.01 -3.70 -2.08
CA GLU A 112 -6.54 -3.70 -2.03
C GLU A 112 -5.95 -4.04 -3.40
N GLU A 113 -4.82 -3.43 -3.74
CA GLU A 113 -4.07 -3.73 -4.97
C GLU A 113 -3.21 -4.96 -4.78
N LEU A 114 -2.88 -5.63 -5.89
CA LEU A 114 -2.00 -6.80 -5.93
C LEU A 114 -2.52 -7.97 -5.08
N ASP A 115 -1.65 -8.58 -4.27
CA ASP A 115 -1.95 -9.78 -3.50
C ASP A 115 -3.02 -9.56 -2.40
N PRO A 116 -3.93 -10.54 -2.21
CA PRO A 116 -5.04 -10.45 -1.26
C PRO A 116 -4.59 -10.67 0.20
N ILE A 117 -3.87 -9.75 0.78
CA ILE A 117 -3.35 -9.86 2.15
C ILE A 117 -4.48 -9.63 3.17
N ILE A 118 -5.20 -8.52 3.03
CA ILE A 118 -6.31 -8.15 3.93
C ILE A 118 -7.48 -9.10 3.72
N GLU A 119 -7.82 -9.40 2.47
CA GLU A 119 -8.89 -10.32 2.11
C GLU A 119 -8.66 -11.73 2.70
N ASN A 120 -7.46 -12.28 2.52
CA ASN A 120 -7.12 -13.59 3.06
C ASN A 120 -7.19 -13.62 4.59
N HIS A 121 -6.75 -12.55 5.25
CA HIS A 121 -6.86 -12.44 6.69
C HIS A 121 -8.33 -12.38 7.15
N CYS A 122 -9.18 -11.61 6.48
CA CYS A 122 -10.62 -11.59 6.75
C CYS A 122 -11.26 -12.98 6.58
N LYS A 123 -10.88 -13.70 5.51
CA LYS A 123 -11.36 -15.10 5.28
C LYS A 123 -10.87 -16.06 6.37
N GLN A 124 -9.63 -15.91 6.85
CA GLN A 124 -9.10 -16.70 7.99
C GLN A 124 -9.88 -16.43 9.29
N LEU A 125 -10.40 -15.23 9.47
CA LEU A 125 -11.28 -14.86 10.58
C LEU A 125 -12.71 -15.38 10.41
N GLY A 126 -13.01 -16.10 9.33
CA GLY A 126 -14.33 -16.64 9.02
C GLY A 126 -15.31 -15.64 8.41
N LEU A 127 -14.83 -14.48 7.96
CA LEU A 127 -15.66 -13.49 7.30
C LEU A 127 -15.88 -13.81 5.81
N THR A 128 -17.10 -13.54 5.34
CA THR A 128 -17.42 -13.58 3.91
C THR A 128 -17.17 -12.19 3.34
N VAL A 129 -16.26 -12.09 2.39
CA VAL A 129 -15.85 -10.83 1.80
C VAL A 129 -15.86 -10.92 0.27
N THR A 130 -16.22 -9.82 -0.39
CA THR A 130 -15.98 -9.61 -1.82
C THR A 130 -14.62 -8.93 -1.98
N GLY A 131 -13.77 -9.44 -2.83
CA GLY A 131 -12.42 -8.91 -3.04
C GLY A 131 -11.90 -9.27 -4.43
N LYS A 132 -10.87 -10.12 -4.52
CA LYS A 132 -10.24 -10.53 -5.78
C LYS A 132 -11.08 -11.44 -6.68
N ASP A 133 -12.19 -11.92 -6.19
CA ASP A 133 -13.23 -12.56 -7.02
C ASP A 133 -13.91 -11.57 -7.99
N VAL A 134 -13.84 -10.27 -7.70
CA VAL A 134 -14.42 -9.19 -8.51
C VAL A 134 -13.36 -8.18 -8.96
N LEU A 135 -12.46 -7.79 -8.05
CA LEU A 135 -11.38 -6.82 -8.32
C LEU A 135 -10.14 -7.56 -8.88
N PRO A 136 -9.47 -7.02 -9.91
CA PRO A 136 -8.30 -7.70 -10.49
C PRO A 136 -7.13 -7.77 -9.49
N ILE A 137 -6.27 -8.77 -9.69
CA ILE A 137 -5.01 -8.91 -8.95
C ILE A 137 -3.87 -8.15 -9.62
N GLU A 138 -4.04 -7.84 -10.90
CA GLU A 138 -3.05 -7.20 -11.76
C GLU A 138 -3.37 -5.73 -11.95
N ASP A 139 -2.37 -4.95 -12.31
CA ASP A 139 -2.42 -3.53 -12.64
C ASP A 139 -2.83 -2.60 -11.48
N GLU A 140 -2.76 -1.30 -11.75
CA GLU A 140 -3.14 -0.25 -10.83
C GLU A 140 -4.67 -0.10 -10.73
N PHE A 141 -5.15 0.21 -9.54
CA PHE A 141 -6.54 0.58 -9.37
C PHE A 141 -6.81 2.05 -9.72
N SER A 142 -8.04 2.32 -10.03
CA SER A 142 -8.61 3.66 -10.12
C SER A 142 -10.03 3.65 -9.58
N GLN A 143 -10.55 4.82 -9.25
CA GLN A 143 -11.95 4.97 -8.85
C GLN A 143 -12.90 4.43 -9.91
N ASN A 144 -12.63 4.67 -11.19
CA ASN A 144 -13.46 4.18 -12.28
C ASN A 144 -13.46 2.64 -12.37
N LEU A 145 -12.29 2.01 -12.25
CA LEU A 145 -12.17 0.55 -12.24
C LEU A 145 -12.95 -0.07 -11.08
N ILE A 146 -12.80 0.48 -9.87
CA ILE A 146 -13.50 -0.01 -8.68
C ILE A 146 -15.02 0.14 -8.85
N ALA A 147 -15.48 1.31 -9.31
CA ALA A 147 -16.90 1.56 -9.54
C ALA A 147 -17.48 0.59 -10.59
N GLU A 148 -16.82 0.42 -11.72
CA GLU A 148 -17.22 -0.50 -12.79
C GLU A 148 -17.31 -1.95 -12.31
N LYS A 149 -16.26 -2.43 -11.63
CA LYS A 149 -16.19 -3.81 -11.13
C LYS A 149 -17.23 -4.11 -10.07
N LEU A 150 -17.62 -3.11 -9.28
CA LEU A 150 -18.67 -3.25 -8.28
C LEU A 150 -20.08 -2.91 -8.84
N GLY A 151 -20.23 -2.75 -10.16
CA GLY A 151 -21.50 -2.55 -10.82
C GLY A 151 -22.09 -1.15 -10.69
N MET A 152 -21.27 -0.15 -10.39
CA MET A 152 -21.68 1.25 -10.28
C MET A 152 -21.53 1.97 -11.64
N SER A 153 -22.24 3.08 -11.79
CA SER A 153 -22.14 3.91 -12.99
C SER A 153 -20.83 4.68 -13.02
N VAL A 154 -20.13 4.61 -14.14
CA VAL A 154 -18.88 5.33 -14.36
C VAL A 154 -19.10 6.44 -15.40
N PRO A 155 -18.55 7.65 -15.20
CA PRO A 155 -18.60 8.69 -16.21
C PRO A 155 -17.97 8.20 -17.51
N LYS A 156 -18.65 8.42 -18.62
CA LYS A 156 -18.07 8.13 -19.95
C LYS A 156 -16.98 9.15 -20.24
N GLY A 157 -15.75 8.66 -20.41
CA GLY A 157 -14.66 9.50 -20.89
C GLY A 157 -14.90 9.98 -22.33
N GLU A 158 -14.36 11.13 -22.66
CA GLU A 158 -14.32 11.60 -24.05
C GLU A 158 -13.38 10.71 -24.87
N LYS A 159 -13.83 10.30 -26.06
CA LYS A 159 -12.98 9.60 -27.01
C LYS A 159 -12.16 10.63 -27.77
N LEU A 160 -10.85 10.49 -27.73
CA LEU A 160 -9.97 11.27 -28.58
C LEU A 160 -10.01 10.69 -30.00
N ASP A 161 -10.10 11.56 -31.00
CA ASP A 161 -10.09 11.17 -32.43
C ASP A 161 -8.68 10.73 -32.90
N GLU A 162 -7.65 11.04 -32.10
CA GLU A 162 -6.27 10.72 -32.41
C GLU A 162 -5.72 9.64 -31.49
N THR A 163 -4.94 8.72 -32.08
CA THR A 163 -4.21 7.73 -31.29
C THR A 163 -3.03 8.42 -30.60
N MET A 164 -3.07 8.45 -29.28
CA MET A 164 -1.96 8.97 -28.48
C MET A 164 -0.71 8.11 -28.69
N PRO A 165 0.47 8.70 -29.03
CA PRO A 165 1.69 7.94 -29.14
C PRO A 165 2.07 7.33 -27.77
N ALA A 166 2.60 6.12 -27.80
CA ALA A 166 3.14 5.48 -26.60
C ALA A 166 4.27 6.34 -26.00
N ARG A 167 4.25 6.50 -24.69
CA ARG A 167 5.27 7.24 -23.93
C ARG A 167 6.01 6.28 -23.01
N PRO A 168 6.96 5.48 -23.56
CA PRO A 168 7.76 4.60 -22.71
C PRO A 168 8.59 5.43 -21.72
N PRO A 169 8.97 4.85 -20.57
CA PRO A 169 9.89 5.50 -19.65
C PRO A 169 11.18 5.93 -20.38
N VAL A 170 11.59 7.17 -20.17
CA VAL A 170 12.81 7.72 -20.76
C VAL A 170 13.58 8.52 -19.72
N MET A 171 14.90 8.54 -19.83
CA MET A 171 15.72 9.38 -18.97
C MET A 171 15.40 10.86 -19.16
N CYS A 172 15.25 11.59 -18.07
CA CYS A 172 14.98 13.03 -18.08
C CYS A 172 15.99 13.82 -18.90
N ALA A 173 15.56 14.96 -19.42
CA ALA A 173 16.48 15.93 -20.03
C ALA A 173 17.54 16.38 -19.00
N GLY A 174 18.83 16.35 -19.36
CA GLY A 174 19.91 16.67 -18.43
C GLY A 174 20.27 15.58 -17.41
N CYS A 175 19.69 14.38 -17.53
CA CYS A 175 20.02 13.26 -16.64
C CYS A 175 21.53 12.93 -16.71
N PRO A 176 22.25 12.87 -15.57
CA PRO A 176 23.68 12.57 -15.56
C PRO A 176 24.01 11.16 -16.08
N HIS A 177 23.09 10.22 -15.99
CA HIS A 177 23.28 8.86 -16.49
C HIS A 177 23.38 8.79 -18.01
N ARG A 178 22.83 9.75 -18.76
CA ARG A 178 22.87 9.75 -20.23
C ARG A 178 24.28 9.71 -20.77
N GLY A 179 25.18 10.55 -20.24
CA GLY A 179 26.58 10.59 -20.67
C GLY A 179 27.32 9.28 -20.43
N MET A 180 27.10 8.69 -19.25
CA MET A 180 27.69 7.40 -18.89
C MET A 180 27.17 6.28 -19.80
N PHE A 181 25.88 6.11 -19.94
CA PHE A 181 25.31 5.04 -20.77
C PHE A 181 25.63 5.21 -22.24
N TYR A 182 25.67 6.45 -22.76
CA TYR A 182 26.12 6.70 -24.10
C TYR A 182 27.57 6.22 -24.33
N THR A 183 28.46 6.53 -23.39
CA THR A 183 29.88 6.12 -23.48
C THR A 183 30.02 4.60 -23.42
N LEU A 184 29.31 3.94 -22.50
CA LEU A 184 29.29 2.48 -22.34
C LEU A 184 28.75 1.79 -23.61
N SER A 185 27.63 2.30 -24.14
CA SER A 185 27.04 1.80 -25.38
C SER A 185 27.99 1.94 -26.57
N LYS A 186 28.64 3.10 -26.72
CA LYS A 186 29.60 3.35 -27.81
C LYS A 186 30.80 2.44 -27.73
N ASN A 187 31.24 2.06 -26.54
CA ASN A 187 32.33 1.11 -26.31
C ASN A 187 31.88 -0.35 -26.32
N LYS A 188 30.59 -0.63 -26.60
CA LYS A 188 30.00 -1.97 -26.65
C LYS A 188 30.22 -2.75 -25.36
N CYS A 189 30.16 -2.07 -24.21
CA CYS A 189 30.29 -2.70 -22.91
C CYS A 189 28.99 -3.46 -22.55
N THR A 190 29.14 -4.63 -21.93
CA THR A 190 28.05 -5.27 -21.22
C THR A 190 27.90 -4.60 -19.85
N VAL A 191 26.74 -4.03 -19.58
CA VAL A 191 26.47 -3.30 -18.33
C VAL A 191 25.61 -4.15 -17.41
N LEU A 192 26.08 -4.38 -16.20
CA LEU A 192 25.32 -4.96 -15.11
C LEU A 192 24.91 -3.82 -14.17
N GLY A 193 23.64 -3.61 -14.01
CA GLY A 193 23.10 -2.53 -13.21
C GLY A 193 21.88 -2.96 -12.40
N ASP A 194 21.37 -2.05 -11.59
CA ASP A 194 20.12 -2.17 -10.88
C ASP A 194 18.93 -1.70 -11.75
N ILE A 195 17.71 -1.87 -11.24
CA ILE A 195 16.52 -1.29 -11.85
C ILE A 195 16.42 0.19 -11.45
N GLY A 196 16.42 1.05 -12.46
CA GLY A 196 16.21 2.48 -12.30
C GLY A 196 15.30 3.03 -13.39
N CYS A 197 15.04 4.33 -13.38
CA CYS A 197 14.27 5.01 -14.41
C CYS A 197 14.91 4.98 -15.82
N TYR A 198 16.03 4.32 -15.98
CA TYR A 198 16.79 4.13 -17.21
C TYR A 198 16.68 2.71 -17.78
N THR A 199 15.91 1.84 -17.16
CA THR A 199 15.66 0.46 -17.66
C THR A 199 14.48 0.42 -18.63
#